data_17df06c1a3e69f877373f388e12e47cc
#
_entry.id   17df06c1a3e69f877373f388e12e47cc
#
_cell.length_a   1.000
_cell.length_b   1.000
_cell.length_c   1.000
_cell.angle_alpha   90.00
_cell.angle_beta   90.00
_cell.angle_gamma   90.00
#
_symmetry.space_group_name_H-M   'P 1'
#
loop_
_entity.id
_entity.type
_entity.pdbx_description
1 polymer ?
#
loop_
_entity_poly.entity_id
_entity_poly.type
_entity_poly.pdbx_seq_one_letter_code
_entity_poly.pdbx_strand_id
1 'polypeptide(L)'
;VVAARAGGIPCVGSGSQPTTAAYASNPRKSAGIRRLLREMGMPAPASSLDVLEGMRRRFIPSCPTLEPRAGERAVYCGFLDKPPALTATPRDCALVYLGAGSVPEGVAVRAGRELAEALGCDVYVAGVSEAVHAAGDHEVTCAPRFDFSELLPRARVFVHHGGQNSMMDALSYEVPQVIVPGRVFERQFNAEAVENARCGLTVHAPKPTLIARAARRIVVDEPALTSGIRGLRAELSSLGGTKRIVREVEKLVS
;
A
#
# COMPACT_ATOMS: atom_id res chain seq x y z
N VAL A 1 14.80 10.87 14.76
CA VAL A 1 15.04 12.25 14.29
C VAL A 1 15.34 13.18 15.45
N VAL A 2 14.47 13.28 16.49
CA VAL A 2 14.67 14.19 17.62
C VAL A 2 16.02 13.96 18.33
N ALA A 3 16.33 12.74 18.73
CA ALA A 3 17.59 12.40 19.41
C ALA A 3 18.82 12.67 18.52
N ALA A 4 18.75 12.35 17.23
CA ALA A 4 19.82 12.65 16.28
C ALA A 4 20.05 14.16 16.15
N ARG A 5 18.98 14.95 16.08
CA ARG A 5 19.05 16.42 16.02
C ARG A 5 19.65 17.03 17.29
N ALA A 6 19.27 16.51 18.47
CA ALA A 6 19.83 16.93 19.74
C ALA A 6 21.33 16.65 19.85
N GLY A 7 21.79 15.53 19.30
CA GLY A 7 23.20 15.13 19.26
C GLY A 7 24.00 15.68 18.07
N GLY A 8 23.42 16.54 17.22
CA GLY A 8 24.09 17.05 16.01
C GLY A 8 24.35 15.96 14.95
N ILE A 9 23.71 14.80 15.05
CA ILE A 9 23.94 13.64 14.17
C ILE A 9 23.12 13.80 12.90
N PRO A 10 23.73 13.67 11.70
CA PRO A 10 22.98 13.65 10.45
C PRO A 10 21.95 12.52 10.44
N CYS A 11 20.72 12.83 10.05
CA CYS A 11 19.64 11.88 10.04
C CYS A 11 19.03 11.76 8.63
N VAL A 12 18.82 10.54 8.21
CA VAL A 12 18.01 10.18 7.04
C VAL A 12 16.85 9.31 7.49
N GLY A 13 15.78 9.27 6.73
CA GLY A 13 14.63 8.46 7.08
C GLY A 13 13.83 8.03 5.87
N SER A 14 12.99 7.01 6.07
CA SER A 14 12.00 6.56 5.11
C SER A 14 10.60 6.89 5.62
N GLY A 15 9.71 7.28 4.72
CA GLY A 15 8.32 7.53 5.07
C GLY A 15 7.50 7.97 3.87
N SER A 16 6.31 7.45 3.78
CA SER A 16 5.35 7.83 2.75
C SER A 16 4.73 9.20 3.04
N GLN A 17 4.30 9.88 2.01
CA GLN A 17 3.63 11.18 2.07
C GLN A 17 2.30 11.16 2.82
N PRO A 18 1.45 10.13 2.71
CA PRO A 18 0.21 10.05 3.45
C PRO A 18 0.38 10.17 4.95
N THR A 19 1.37 9.47 5.50
CA THR A 19 1.71 9.55 6.92
C THR A 19 2.14 10.96 7.30
N THR A 20 2.97 11.59 6.47
CA THR A 20 3.45 12.96 6.67
C THR A 20 2.31 13.98 6.65
N ALA A 21 1.44 13.92 5.64
CA ALA A 21 0.28 14.81 5.52
C ALA A 21 -0.72 14.63 6.68
N ALA A 22 -0.96 13.38 7.13
CA ALA A 22 -1.82 13.10 8.27
C ALA A 22 -1.28 13.71 9.58
N TYR A 23 0.03 13.74 9.76
CA TYR A 23 0.65 14.40 10.90
C TYR A 23 0.55 15.94 10.81
N ALA A 24 0.76 16.50 9.64
CA ALA A 24 0.67 17.95 9.42
C ALA A 24 -0.74 18.51 9.65
N SER A 25 -1.77 17.76 9.24
CA SER A 25 -3.15 18.19 9.36
C SER A 25 -3.75 18.06 10.76
N ASN A 26 -3.06 17.42 11.72
CA ASN A 26 -3.58 17.20 13.07
C ASN A 26 -2.68 17.84 14.15
N PRO A 27 -3.02 19.07 14.63
CA PRO A 27 -2.24 19.74 15.65
C PRO A 27 -2.11 18.97 16.98
N ARG A 28 -3.10 18.13 17.33
CA ARG A 28 -3.06 17.31 18.55
C ARG A 28 -1.96 16.25 18.49
N LYS A 29 -1.70 15.67 17.33
CA LYS A 29 -0.61 14.70 17.14
C LYS A 29 0.77 15.33 17.30
N SER A 30 0.90 16.65 17.06
CA SER A 30 2.15 17.38 17.21
C SER A 30 2.38 17.91 18.64
N ALA A 31 1.38 17.86 19.52
CA ALA A 31 1.47 18.45 20.86
C ALA A 31 2.54 17.76 21.72
N GLY A 32 2.61 16.43 21.69
CA GLY A 32 3.59 15.64 22.47
C GLY A 32 5.04 15.93 22.04
N ILE A 33 5.31 15.97 20.74
CA ILE A 33 6.66 16.23 20.24
C ILE A 33 7.09 17.67 20.50
N ARG A 34 6.18 18.64 20.42
CA ARG A 34 6.45 20.04 20.77
C ARG A 34 6.79 20.19 22.25
N ARG A 35 6.10 19.47 23.13
CA ARG A 35 6.39 19.46 24.56
C ARG A 35 7.78 18.87 24.83
N LEU A 36 8.07 17.70 24.28
CA LEU A 36 9.36 17.04 24.42
C LEU A 36 10.53 17.94 23.98
N LEU A 37 10.42 18.58 22.82
CA LEU A 37 11.48 19.44 22.29
C LEU A 37 11.71 20.67 23.18
N ARG A 38 10.64 21.28 23.74
CA ARG A 38 10.77 22.37 24.72
C ARG A 38 11.45 21.91 26.00
N GLU A 39 11.11 20.75 26.55
CA GLU A 39 11.76 20.17 27.72
C GLU A 39 13.26 19.90 27.48
N MET A 40 13.66 19.63 26.24
CA MET A 40 15.06 19.46 25.82
C MET A 40 15.77 20.80 25.47
N GLY A 41 15.14 21.95 25.67
CA GLY A 41 15.69 23.22 25.29
C GLY A 41 15.83 23.45 23.77
N MET A 42 15.14 22.68 22.96
CA MET A 42 15.18 22.74 21.49
C MET A 42 14.03 23.58 20.93
N PRO A 43 14.23 24.27 19.79
CA PRO A 43 13.14 24.95 19.11
C PRO A 43 11.97 24.03 18.81
N ALA A 44 10.78 24.38 19.28
CA ALA A 44 9.58 23.60 19.04
C ALA A 44 9.07 23.88 17.62
N PRO A 45 8.93 22.84 16.76
CA PRO A 45 8.44 23.00 15.41
C PRO A 45 6.94 23.33 15.41
N ALA A 46 6.44 23.92 14.33
CA ALA A 46 5.02 24.18 14.15
C ALA A 46 4.22 22.86 14.05
N SER A 47 4.81 21.84 13.43
CA SER A 47 4.21 20.51 13.27
C SER A 47 5.24 19.38 13.45
N SER A 48 4.77 18.14 13.58
CA SER A 48 5.66 16.98 13.54
C SER A 48 6.30 16.79 12.15
N LEU A 49 5.71 17.36 11.12
CA LEU A 49 6.26 17.35 9.77
C LEU A 49 7.60 18.08 9.71
N ASP A 50 7.71 19.25 10.37
CA ASP A 50 8.95 20.03 10.40
C ASP A 50 10.12 19.25 11.04
N VAL A 51 9.80 18.32 11.94
CA VAL A 51 10.80 17.40 12.52
C VAL A 51 11.30 16.42 11.46
N LEU A 52 10.39 15.89 10.65
CA LEU A 52 10.72 14.96 9.55
C LEU A 52 11.45 15.70 8.42
N GLU A 53 11.07 16.91 8.11
CA GLU A 53 11.75 17.77 7.13
C GLU A 53 13.16 18.21 7.58
N GLY A 54 13.45 18.12 8.87
CA GLY A 54 14.79 18.29 9.41
C GLY A 54 15.78 17.17 9.05
N MET A 55 15.34 16.09 8.41
CA MET A 55 16.23 15.06 7.87
C MET A 55 17.05 15.59 6.69
N ARG A 56 18.27 15.11 6.53
CA ARG A 56 19.10 15.43 5.35
C ARG A 56 18.52 14.87 4.06
N ARG A 57 17.90 13.69 4.15
CA ARG A 57 17.16 13.02 3.04
C ARG A 57 15.98 12.26 3.62
N ARG A 58 14.88 12.28 2.89
CA ARG A 58 13.70 11.44 3.14
C ARG A 58 13.48 10.56 1.93
N PHE A 59 13.60 9.24 2.13
CA PHE A 59 13.36 8.26 1.09
C PHE A 59 11.89 7.86 1.05
N ILE A 60 11.31 7.89 -0.13
CA ILE A 60 9.90 7.55 -0.36
C ILE A 60 9.86 6.27 -1.21
N PRO A 61 9.46 5.12 -0.62
CA PRO A 61 9.27 3.88 -1.36
C PRO A 61 7.98 3.93 -2.19
N SER A 62 7.94 4.83 -3.14
CA SER A 62 6.82 5.16 -4.01
C SER A 62 7.35 5.93 -5.24
N CYS A 63 6.47 6.53 -6.03
CA CYS A 63 6.79 7.33 -7.20
C CYS A 63 5.95 8.62 -7.26
N PRO A 64 6.34 9.60 -8.12
CA PRO A 64 5.59 10.84 -8.32
C PRO A 64 4.11 10.65 -8.69
N THR A 65 3.80 9.64 -9.48
CA THR A 65 2.40 9.35 -9.88
C THR A 65 1.52 8.97 -8.68
N LEU A 66 2.04 8.18 -7.74
CA LEU A 66 1.30 7.80 -6.53
C LEU A 66 1.34 8.87 -5.44
N GLU A 67 2.44 9.62 -5.33
CA GLU A 67 2.67 10.60 -4.28
C GLU A 67 3.24 11.91 -4.88
N PRO A 68 2.42 12.75 -5.53
CA PRO A 68 2.90 13.87 -6.37
C PRO A 68 3.57 15.03 -5.60
N ARG A 69 3.58 15.02 -4.27
CA ARG A 69 4.09 16.13 -3.43
C ARG A 69 5.16 15.67 -2.45
N ALA A 70 6.37 15.45 -2.94
CA ALA A 70 7.44 14.89 -2.12
C ALA A 70 8.26 15.91 -1.30
N GLY A 71 8.31 17.18 -1.68
CA GLY A 71 9.22 18.19 -1.09
C GLY A 71 10.68 18.07 -1.57
N GLU A 72 11.48 19.11 -1.35
CA GLU A 72 12.84 19.24 -1.93
C GLU A 72 13.85 18.20 -1.45
N ARG A 73 13.71 17.69 -0.22
CA ARG A 73 14.62 16.70 0.37
C ARG A 73 14.17 15.26 0.20
N ALA A 74 13.07 15.06 -0.49
CA ALA A 74 12.51 13.76 -0.73
C ALA A 74 13.12 13.10 -1.97
N VAL A 75 13.41 11.82 -1.86
CA VAL A 75 13.95 10.98 -2.93
C VAL A 75 13.02 9.81 -3.12
N TYR A 76 12.36 9.75 -4.26
CA TYR A 76 11.57 8.58 -4.62
C TYR A 76 12.47 7.40 -4.93
N CYS A 77 12.15 6.25 -4.36
CA CYS A 77 12.93 5.03 -4.51
C CYS A 77 12.20 3.95 -5.32
N GLY A 78 10.89 4.09 -5.51
CA GLY A 78 10.10 3.06 -6.17
C GLY A 78 9.98 1.78 -5.34
N PHE A 79 10.02 0.64 -5.99
CA PHE A 79 10.12 -0.64 -5.29
C PHE A 79 11.45 -0.74 -4.55
N LEU A 80 11.41 -1.09 -3.26
CA LEU A 80 12.64 -1.27 -2.47
C LEU A 80 13.45 -2.46 -2.98
N ASP A 81 12.78 -3.56 -3.24
CA ASP A 81 13.36 -4.74 -3.86
C ASP A 81 13.08 -4.78 -5.36
N LYS A 82 13.90 -5.52 -6.09
CA LYS A 82 13.66 -5.73 -7.52
C LYS A 82 12.32 -6.47 -7.69
N PRO A 83 11.35 -5.90 -8.43
CA PRO A 83 10.11 -6.60 -8.69
C PRO A 83 10.38 -7.92 -9.43
N PRO A 84 9.57 -8.97 -9.19
CA PRO A 84 9.75 -10.25 -9.81
C PRO A 84 9.63 -10.17 -11.33
N ALA A 85 10.28 -11.09 -12.03
CA ALA A 85 10.01 -11.30 -13.44
C ALA A 85 8.56 -11.79 -13.60
N LEU A 86 7.82 -11.18 -14.51
CA LEU A 86 6.47 -11.65 -14.82
C LEU A 86 6.57 -12.95 -15.62
N THR A 87 5.90 -13.97 -15.16
CA THR A 87 5.78 -15.25 -15.86
C THR A 87 4.45 -15.28 -16.65
N ALA A 88 4.41 -16.07 -17.70
CA ALA A 88 3.19 -16.30 -18.46
C ALA A 88 2.24 -17.28 -17.74
N THR A 89 2.16 -17.21 -16.43
CA THR A 89 1.28 -18.04 -15.61
C THR A 89 -0.17 -17.65 -15.82
N PRO A 90 -1.07 -18.60 -16.09
CA PRO A 90 -2.50 -18.31 -16.16
C PRO A 90 -3.01 -17.68 -14.86
N ARG A 91 -3.82 -16.64 -14.97
CA ARG A 91 -4.46 -16.00 -13.83
C ARG A 91 -5.80 -16.69 -13.57
N ASP A 92 -5.82 -17.56 -12.57
CA ASP A 92 -6.90 -18.51 -12.28
C ASP A 92 -7.53 -18.35 -10.88
N CYS A 93 -7.05 -17.41 -10.07
CA CYS A 93 -7.58 -17.17 -8.73
C CYS A 93 -7.80 -15.68 -8.43
N ALA A 94 -8.46 -15.40 -7.30
CA ALA A 94 -8.56 -14.08 -6.71
C ALA A 94 -8.05 -14.10 -5.26
N LEU A 95 -7.51 -12.96 -4.80
CA LEU A 95 -7.00 -12.80 -3.44
C LEU A 95 -7.81 -11.79 -2.66
N VAL A 96 -8.01 -12.06 -1.37
CA VAL A 96 -8.64 -11.14 -0.41
C VAL A 96 -7.76 -11.01 0.82
N TYR A 97 -7.39 -9.78 1.19
CA TYR A 97 -6.71 -9.46 2.45
C TYR A 97 -7.18 -8.09 2.97
N LEU A 98 -8.17 -8.10 3.82
CA LEU A 98 -8.77 -6.87 4.37
C LEU A 98 -8.11 -6.40 5.68
N GLY A 99 -7.05 -7.07 6.12
CA GLY A 99 -6.26 -6.71 7.28
C GLY A 99 -6.95 -7.02 8.61
N ALA A 100 -6.17 -7.22 9.66
CA ALA A 100 -6.69 -7.45 11.00
C ALA A 100 -7.36 -6.19 11.55
N GLY A 101 -8.61 -6.31 12.01
CA GLY A 101 -9.31 -5.29 12.80
C GLY A 101 -9.98 -4.15 12.04
N SER A 102 -9.82 -4.03 10.71
CA SER A 102 -10.48 -2.97 9.93
C SER A 102 -11.83 -3.40 9.37
N VAL A 103 -11.94 -4.66 9.02
CA VAL A 103 -13.15 -5.29 8.49
C VAL A 103 -13.33 -6.60 9.25
N PRO A 104 -14.55 -6.94 9.72
CA PRO A 104 -14.79 -8.22 10.39
C PRO A 104 -14.45 -9.40 9.47
N GLU A 105 -13.83 -10.45 10.01
CA GLU A 105 -13.45 -11.65 9.26
C GLU A 105 -14.61 -12.27 8.47
N GLY A 106 -15.79 -12.33 9.07
CA GLY A 106 -16.99 -12.81 8.39
C GLY A 106 -17.41 -11.99 7.16
N VAL A 107 -16.99 -10.72 7.05
CA VAL A 107 -17.18 -9.92 5.84
C VAL A 107 -16.17 -10.34 4.78
N ALA A 108 -14.91 -10.57 5.16
CA ALA A 108 -13.88 -11.03 4.24
C ALA A 108 -14.22 -12.41 3.65
N VAL A 109 -14.66 -13.35 4.48
CA VAL A 109 -15.10 -14.68 4.05
C VAL A 109 -16.29 -14.61 3.07
N ARG A 110 -17.31 -13.80 3.41
CA ARG A 110 -18.45 -13.61 2.50
C ARG A 110 -18.03 -12.92 1.19
N ALA A 111 -17.11 -11.94 1.26
CA ALA A 111 -16.57 -11.33 0.05
C ALA A 111 -15.84 -12.36 -0.83
N GLY A 112 -15.11 -13.30 -0.22
CA GLY A 112 -14.49 -14.40 -0.95
C GLY A 112 -15.50 -15.26 -1.72
N ARG A 113 -16.64 -15.61 -1.10
CA ARG A 113 -17.70 -16.39 -1.77
C ARG A 113 -18.34 -15.63 -2.92
N GLU A 114 -18.71 -14.38 -2.69
CA GLU A 114 -19.26 -13.52 -3.75
C GLU A 114 -18.28 -13.31 -4.92
N LEU A 115 -16.98 -13.24 -4.63
CA LEU A 115 -15.94 -13.16 -5.65
C LEU A 115 -15.83 -14.45 -6.46
N ALA A 116 -15.86 -15.62 -5.81
CA ALA A 116 -15.80 -16.91 -6.47
C ALA A 116 -16.93 -17.06 -7.50
N GLU A 117 -18.15 -16.71 -7.10
CA GLU A 117 -19.32 -16.71 -8.00
C GLU A 117 -19.17 -15.66 -9.12
N ALA A 118 -18.77 -14.42 -8.78
CA ALA A 118 -18.74 -13.32 -9.74
C ALA A 118 -17.64 -13.47 -10.82
N LEU A 119 -16.51 -14.11 -10.46
CA LEU A 119 -15.35 -14.25 -11.33
C LEU A 119 -15.17 -15.65 -11.92
N GLY A 120 -15.88 -16.66 -11.40
CA GLY A 120 -15.71 -18.04 -11.84
C GLY A 120 -14.29 -18.54 -11.62
N CYS A 121 -13.74 -18.38 -10.41
CA CYS A 121 -12.40 -18.83 -10.05
C CYS A 121 -12.26 -19.07 -8.54
N ASP A 122 -11.23 -19.80 -8.14
CA ASP A 122 -10.90 -20.01 -6.74
C ASP A 122 -10.49 -18.72 -6.05
N VAL A 123 -10.77 -18.61 -4.74
CA VAL A 123 -10.48 -17.42 -3.95
C VAL A 123 -9.73 -17.79 -2.68
N TYR A 124 -8.64 -17.08 -2.42
CA TYR A 124 -7.84 -17.18 -1.21
C TYR A 124 -8.09 -15.97 -0.32
N VAL A 125 -8.54 -16.21 0.92
CA VAL A 125 -8.87 -15.17 1.90
C VAL A 125 -7.88 -15.22 3.05
N ALA A 126 -6.97 -14.27 3.11
CA ALA A 126 -5.97 -14.14 4.17
C ALA A 126 -6.47 -13.29 5.34
N GLY A 127 -5.91 -13.51 6.53
CA GLY A 127 -6.21 -12.75 7.73
C GLY A 127 -7.47 -13.22 8.46
N VAL A 128 -7.84 -14.48 8.28
CA VAL A 128 -8.94 -15.16 8.97
C VAL A 128 -8.35 -16.09 10.03
N SER A 129 -8.87 -16.01 11.24
CA SER A 129 -8.30 -16.74 12.42
C SER A 129 -8.37 -18.26 12.26
N GLU A 130 -9.43 -18.76 11.66
CA GLU A 130 -9.66 -20.20 11.45
C GLU A 130 -9.62 -20.53 9.98
N ALA A 131 -8.95 -21.63 9.65
CA ALA A 131 -8.97 -22.14 8.29
C ALA A 131 -10.38 -22.63 7.93
N VAL A 132 -10.92 -22.12 6.84
CA VAL A 132 -12.24 -22.49 6.32
C VAL A 132 -12.08 -22.88 4.86
N HIS A 133 -12.55 -24.06 4.51
CA HIS A 133 -12.72 -24.48 3.13
C HIS A 133 -14.21 -24.52 2.81
N ALA A 134 -14.62 -23.79 1.82
CA ALA A 134 -15.98 -23.85 1.30
C ALA A 134 -15.91 -24.36 -0.14
N ALA A 135 -16.41 -25.55 -0.35
CA ALA A 135 -16.52 -26.16 -1.67
C ALA A 135 -17.85 -25.77 -2.32
N GLY A 136 -17.78 -25.35 -3.55
CA GLY A 136 -18.87 -25.07 -4.47
C GLY A 136 -18.36 -25.39 -5.88
N ASP A 137 -18.85 -24.67 -6.89
CA ASP A 137 -18.27 -24.76 -8.25
C ASP A 137 -16.83 -24.21 -8.26
N HIS A 138 -16.48 -23.33 -7.30
CA HIS A 138 -15.15 -22.80 -7.07
C HIS A 138 -14.81 -22.84 -5.58
N GLU A 139 -13.54 -23.09 -5.27
CA GLU A 139 -13.06 -23.22 -3.89
C GLU A 139 -12.79 -21.85 -3.25
N VAL A 140 -13.22 -21.69 -2.00
CA VAL A 140 -12.84 -20.54 -1.16
C VAL A 140 -12.02 -21.04 0.01
N THR A 141 -10.72 -20.78 -0.05
CA THR A 141 -9.75 -21.17 1.00
C THR A 141 -9.42 -19.99 1.88
N CYS A 142 -9.68 -20.11 3.19
CA CYS A 142 -9.40 -19.09 4.18
C CYS A 142 -8.26 -19.55 5.10
N ALA A 143 -7.33 -18.66 5.43
CA ALA A 143 -6.26 -18.94 6.37
C ALA A 143 -5.73 -17.65 7.03
N PRO A 144 -5.03 -17.75 8.18
CA PRO A 144 -4.37 -16.60 8.78
C PRO A 144 -3.35 -15.93 7.86
N ARG A 145 -2.64 -16.71 7.06
CA ARG A 145 -1.61 -16.25 6.12
C ARG A 145 -1.53 -17.14 4.88
N PHE A 146 -1.12 -16.52 3.78
CA PHE A 146 -0.69 -17.19 2.55
C PHE A 146 0.65 -16.60 2.11
N ASP A 147 1.41 -17.35 1.33
CA ASP A 147 2.55 -16.79 0.60
C ASP A 147 2.03 -16.06 -0.65
N PHE A 148 2.02 -14.74 -0.59
CA PHE A 148 1.55 -13.91 -1.70
C PHE A 148 2.49 -13.96 -2.90
N SER A 149 3.75 -14.36 -2.72
CA SER A 149 4.69 -14.51 -3.85
C SER A 149 4.30 -15.69 -4.77
N GLU A 150 3.59 -16.69 -4.23
CA GLU A 150 3.06 -17.81 -5.00
C GLU A 150 1.69 -17.50 -5.63
N LEU A 151 0.86 -16.71 -4.94
CA LEU A 151 -0.52 -16.46 -5.35
C LEU A 151 -0.68 -15.24 -6.27
N LEU A 152 0.06 -14.16 -6.05
CA LEU A 152 -0.05 -12.96 -6.88
C LEU A 152 0.25 -13.19 -8.36
N PRO A 153 1.22 -14.04 -8.77
CA PRO A 153 1.41 -14.37 -10.19
C PRO A 153 0.17 -14.94 -10.87
N ARG A 154 -0.68 -15.63 -10.10
CA ARG A 154 -1.91 -16.29 -10.55
C ARG A 154 -3.16 -15.45 -10.32
N ALA A 155 -3.05 -14.32 -9.63
CA ALA A 155 -4.21 -13.52 -9.25
C ALA A 155 -4.79 -12.73 -10.42
N ARG A 156 -6.10 -12.83 -10.64
CA ARG A 156 -6.89 -11.97 -11.54
C ARG A 156 -7.15 -10.61 -10.91
N VAL A 157 -7.29 -10.59 -9.60
CA VAL A 157 -7.53 -9.37 -8.79
C VAL A 157 -7.04 -9.60 -7.36
N PHE A 158 -6.55 -8.53 -6.73
CA PHE A 158 -6.25 -8.50 -5.31
C PHE A 158 -7.16 -7.50 -4.60
N VAL A 159 -8.03 -8.00 -3.74
CA VAL A 159 -8.89 -7.20 -2.86
C VAL A 159 -8.16 -6.98 -1.55
N HIS A 160 -7.84 -5.73 -1.21
CA HIS A 160 -7.10 -5.46 0.02
C HIS A 160 -7.51 -4.14 0.69
N HIS A 161 -7.00 -3.93 1.91
CA HIS A 161 -7.36 -2.78 2.75
C HIS A 161 -6.63 -1.46 2.38
N GLY A 162 -5.74 -1.46 1.38
CA GLY A 162 -5.02 -0.26 0.94
C GLY A 162 -3.74 0.04 1.72
N GLY A 163 -3.18 -0.91 2.47
CA GLY A 163 -1.86 -0.75 3.07
C GLY A 163 -0.76 -0.68 2.01
N GLN A 164 0.29 0.09 2.28
CA GLN A 164 1.40 0.34 1.35
C GLN A 164 1.99 -0.96 0.76
N ASN A 165 2.29 -1.94 1.60
CA ASN A 165 2.89 -3.19 1.13
C ASN A 165 1.97 -3.94 0.16
N SER A 166 0.69 -4.13 0.52
CA SER A 166 -0.27 -4.83 -0.35
C SER A 166 -0.46 -4.12 -1.69
N MET A 167 -0.48 -2.78 -1.69
CA MET A 167 -0.54 -1.98 -2.90
C MET A 167 0.70 -2.20 -3.78
N MET A 168 1.89 -2.15 -3.19
CA MET A 168 3.16 -2.34 -3.91
C MET A 168 3.33 -3.78 -4.41
N ASP A 169 2.91 -4.77 -3.62
CA ASP A 169 2.91 -6.17 -4.02
C ASP A 169 2.03 -6.38 -5.26
N ALA A 170 0.79 -5.88 -5.24
CA ALA A 170 -0.10 -5.95 -6.39
C ALA A 170 0.51 -5.31 -7.65
N LEU A 171 1.10 -4.12 -7.52
CA LEU A 171 1.76 -3.42 -8.63
C LEU A 171 2.99 -4.17 -9.14
N SER A 172 3.75 -4.84 -8.26
CA SER A 172 4.95 -5.59 -8.64
C SER A 172 4.64 -6.80 -9.52
N TYR A 173 3.45 -7.40 -9.37
CA TYR A 173 2.94 -8.51 -10.17
C TYR A 173 1.93 -8.10 -11.26
N GLU A 174 1.71 -6.81 -11.46
CA GLU A 174 0.70 -6.27 -12.39
C GLU A 174 -0.71 -6.82 -12.12
N VAL A 175 -1.09 -6.92 -10.84
CA VAL A 175 -2.42 -7.41 -10.44
C VAL A 175 -3.37 -6.23 -10.26
N PRO A 176 -4.54 -6.23 -10.92
CA PRO A 176 -5.62 -5.28 -10.67
C PRO A 176 -6.05 -5.25 -9.21
N GLN A 177 -6.35 -4.06 -8.67
CA GLN A 177 -6.63 -3.87 -7.25
C GLN A 177 -8.07 -3.44 -7.00
N VAL A 178 -8.70 -4.02 -5.97
CA VAL A 178 -9.91 -3.48 -5.36
C VAL A 178 -9.58 -3.12 -3.92
N ILE A 179 -9.64 -1.84 -3.59
CA ILE A 179 -9.22 -1.34 -2.28
C ILE A 179 -10.42 -0.99 -1.42
N VAL A 180 -10.44 -1.52 -0.19
CA VAL A 180 -11.45 -1.26 0.83
C VAL A 180 -10.79 -0.52 2.01
N PRO A 181 -10.55 0.81 1.90
CA PRO A 181 -9.64 1.53 2.80
C PRO A 181 -10.19 1.76 4.20
N GLY A 182 -11.49 1.66 4.39
CA GLY A 182 -12.14 2.03 5.65
C GLY A 182 -11.93 3.52 5.99
N ARG A 183 -11.69 3.82 7.28
CA ARG A 183 -11.51 5.21 7.78
C ARG A 183 -10.06 5.59 8.07
N VAL A 184 -9.09 4.82 7.57
CA VAL A 184 -7.66 5.08 7.78
C VAL A 184 -7.16 6.01 6.67
N PHE A 185 -6.61 7.17 7.06
CA PHE A 185 -6.17 8.21 6.11
C PHE A 185 -5.19 7.68 5.06
N GLU A 186 -4.14 6.98 5.49
CA GLU A 186 -3.14 6.41 4.58
C GLU A 186 -3.77 5.50 3.52
N ARG A 187 -4.70 4.63 3.95
CA ARG A 187 -5.37 3.69 3.06
C ARG A 187 -6.30 4.37 2.06
N GLN A 188 -6.98 5.44 2.49
CA GLN A 188 -7.81 6.27 1.61
C GLN A 188 -6.95 6.98 0.56
N PHE A 189 -5.82 7.53 0.97
CA PHE A 189 -4.87 8.16 0.06
C PHE A 189 -4.34 7.16 -0.98
N ASN A 190 -3.91 5.98 -0.54
CA ASN A 190 -3.42 4.93 -1.44
C ASN A 190 -4.52 4.45 -2.41
N ALA A 191 -5.75 4.32 -1.93
CA ALA A 191 -6.90 3.93 -2.76
C ALA A 191 -7.17 4.95 -3.86
N GLU A 192 -7.21 6.24 -3.50
CA GLU A 192 -7.37 7.34 -4.46
C GLU A 192 -6.22 7.40 -5.48
N ALA A 193 -4.98 7.23 -5.02
CA ALA A 193 -3.80 7.22 -5.90
C ALA A 193 -3.84 6.07 -6.91
N VAL A 194 -4.22 4.86 -6.47
CA VAL A 194 -4.36 3.68 -7.32
C VAL A 194 -5.48 3.86 -8.37
N GLU A 195 -6.61 4.42 -7.95
CA GLU A 195 -7.75 4.67 -8.84
C GLU A 195 -7.41 5.74 -9.89
N ASN A 196 -6.80 6.86 -9.48
CA ASN A 196 -6.34 7.93 -10.38
C ASN A 196 -5.29 7.43 -11.38
N ALA A 197 -4.41 6.52 -10.96
CA ALA A 197 -3.41 5.88 -11.81
C ALA A 197 -3.98 4.77 -12.72
N ARG A 198 -5.27 4.51 -12.67
CA ARG A 198 -5.94 3.40 -13.39
C ARG A 198 -5.30 2.05 -13.10
N CYS A 199 -5.13 1.73 -11.82
CA CYS A 199 -4.58 0.47 -11.37
C CYS A 199 -5.59 -0.36 -10.56
N GLY A 200 -6.78 0.17 -10.31
CA GLY A 200 -7.82 -0.49 -9.53
C GLY A 200 -9.03 0.39 -9.26
N LEU A 201 -9.91 -0.07 -8.39
CA LEU A 201 -11.10 0.62 -7.92
C LEU A 201 -11.18 0.68 -6.40
N THR A 202 -11.84 1.72 -5.89
CA THR A 202 -12.11 1.90 -4.46
C THR A 202 -13.53 1.49 -4.09
N VAL A 203 -13.67 0.74 -3.00
CA VAL A 203 -14.96 0.39 -2.40
C VAL A 203 -15.02 0.96 -0.98
N HIS A 204 -15.74 2.06 -0.79
CA HIS A 204 -15.81 2.74 0.51
C HIS A 204 -16.59 1.98 1.58
N ALA A 205 -17.60 1.20 1.19
CA ALA A 205 -18.37 0.38 2.13
C ALA A 205 -17.94 -1.09 2.03
N PRO A 206 -17.55 -1.75 3.15
CA PRO A 206 -17.07 -3.13 3.13
C PRO A 206 -18.23 -4.13 3.00
N LYS A 207 -19.02 -4.00 1.93
CA LYS A 207 -20.13 -4.90 1.59
C LYS A 207 -19.64 -5.93 0.59
N PRO A 208 -19.77 -7.26 0.86
CA PRO A 208 -19.31 -8.33 -0.02
C PRO A 208 -19.76 -8.16 -1.47
N THR A 209 -21.04 -7.90 -1.70
CA THR A 209 -21.62 -7.68 -3.04
C THR A 209 -21.00 -6.50 -3.80
N LEU A 210 -20.64 -5.40 -3.11
CA LEU A 210 -19.98 -4.26 -3.74
C LEU A 210 -18.52 -4.57 -4.09
N ILE A 211 -17.85 -5.35 -3.26
CA ILE A 211 -16.47 -5.81 -3.52
C ILE A 211 -16.45 -6.71 -4.75
N ALA A 212 -17.33 -7.71 -4.80
CA ALA A 212 -17.43 -8.63 -5.92
C ALA A 212 -17.80 -7.90 -7.23
N ARG A 213 -18.74 -6.96 -7.16
CA ARG A 213 -19.12 -6.13 -8.30
C ARG A 213 -17.94 -5.29 -8.83
N ALA A 214 -17.17 -4.67 -7.93
CA ALA A 214 -15.99 -3.89 -8.33
C ALA A 214 -14.92 -4.77 -8.99
N ALA A 215 -14.67 -5.95 -8.42
CA ALA A 215 -13.72 -6.92 -8.98
C ALA A 215 -14.17 -7.41 -10.37
N ARG A 216 -15.43 -7.81 -10.52
CA ARG A 216 -15.98 -8.20 -11.82
C ARG A 216 -15.82 -7.07 -12.83
N ARG A 217 -16.13 -5.85 -12.45
CA ARG A 217 -16.04 -4.69 -13.33
C ARG A 217 -14.65 -4.52 -13.93
N ILE A 218 -13.59 -4.60 -13.12
CA ILE A 218 -12.21 -4.40 -13.60
C ILE A 218 -11.61 -5.63 -14.29
N VAL A 219 -12.10 -6.83 -14.00
CA VAL A 219 -11.54 -8.07 -14.55
C VAL A 219 -12.27 -8.52 -15.81
N VAL A 220 -13.58 -8.29 -15.88
CA VAL A 220 -14.47 -8.82 -16.94
C VAL A 220 -15.08 -7.71 -17.78
N ASP A 221 -15.75 -6.75 -17.14
CA ASP A 221 -16.62 -5.82 -17.85
C ASP A 221 -15.84 -4.64 -18.46
N GLU A 222 -14.89 -4.04 -17.71
CA GLU A 222 -14.14 -2.85 -18.11
C GLU A 222 -12.63 -2.97 -17.80
N PRO A 223 -11.88 -3.89 -18.40
CA PRO A 223 -10.45 -4.10 -18.08
C PRO A 223 -9.57 -2.87 -18.37
N ALA A 224 -10.03 -1.94 -19.19
CA ALA A 224 -9.35 -0.67 -19.45
C ALA A 224 -9.21 0.22 -18.19
N LEU A 225 -10.01 0.00 -17.13
CA LEU A 225 -9.87 0.68 -15.84
C LEU A 225 -8.55 0.37 -15.14
N THR A 226 -7.84 -0.67 -15.56
CA THR A 226 -6.55 -1.07 -15.01
C THR A 226 -5.39 -0.89 -16.01
N SER A 227 -5.60 -0.09 -17.05
CA SER A 227 -4.61 0.13 -18.12
C SER A 227 -3.32 0.82 -17.67
N GLY A 228 -3.31 1.48 -16.50
CA GLY A 228 -2.16 2.18 -15.94
C GLY A 228 -1.12 1.27 -15.26
N ILE A 229 -1.46 0.04 -14.95
CA ILE A 229 -0.63 -0.85 -14.11
C ILE A 229 0.79 -1.01 -14.65
N ARG A 230 0.94 -1.30 -15.94
CA ARG A 230 2.26 -1.51 -16.57
C ARG A 230 3.13 -0.27 -16.53
N GLY A 231 2.54 0.89 -16.84
CA GLY A 231 3.25 2.17 -16.80
C GLY A 231 3.72 2.49 -15.39
N LEU A 232 2.85 2.32 -14.41
CA LEU A 232 3.17 2.57 -13.00
C LEU A 232 4.24 1.61 -12.47
N ARG A 233 4.17 0.32 -12.82
CA ARG A 233 5.21 -0.65 -12.47
C ARG A 233 6.56 -0.28 -13.10
N ALA A 234 6.58 0.16 -14.34
CA ALA A 234 7.80 0.61 -15.02
C ALA A 234 8.38 1.86 -14.34
N GLU A 235 7.56 2.86 -14.00
CA GLU A 235 7.97 4.04 -13.25
C GLU A 235 8.62 3.65 -11.92
N LEU A 236 7.93 2.85 -11.09
CA LEU A 236 8.41 2.38 -9.81
C LEU A 236 9.75 1.60 -9.94
N SER A 237 9.88 0.76 -10.96
CA SER A 237 11.09 -0.02 -11.22
C SER A 237 12.29 0.84 -11.62
N SER A 238 12.06 1.96 -12.30
CA SER A 238 13.10 2.87 -12.80
C SER A 238 13.80 3.67 -11.70
N LEU A 239 13.19 3.78 -10.51
CA LEU A 239 13.63 4.66 -9.43
C LEU A 239 14.79 4.09 -8.59
N GLY A 240 15.17 2.84 -8.78
CA GLY A 240 16.43 2.25 -8.31
C GLY A 240 16.41 1.65 -6.91
N GLY A 241 15.29 1.66 -6.18
CA GLY A 241 15.08 0.92 -4.95
C GLY A 241 16.13 1.16 -3.86
N THR A 242 16.45 0.12 -3.13
CA THR A 242 17.45 0.12 -2.07
C THR A 242 18.84 0.57 -2.56
N LYS A 243 19.21 0.25 -3.81
CA LYS A 243 20.50 0.70 -4.38
C LYS A 243 20.57 2.23 -4.50
N ARG A 244 19.46 2.90 -4.80
CA ARG A 244 19.40 4.36 -4.81
C ARG A 244 19.57 4.92 -3.42
N ILE A 245 18.92 4.33 -2.42
CA ILE A 245 19.03 4.73 -1.01
C ILE A 245 20.50 4.70 -0.57
N VAL A 246 21.17 3.58 -0.79
CA VAL A 246 22.61 3.41 -0.44
C VAL A 246 23.46 4.51 -1.07
N ARG A 247 23.36 4.72 -2.38
CA ARG A 247 24.11 5.78 -3.08
C ARG A 247 23.87 7.18 -2.55
N GLU A 248 22.60 7.50 -2.20
CA GLU A 248 22.28 8.82 -1.64
C GLU A 248 22.80 8.98 -0.21
N VAL A 249 22.85 7.91 0.57
CA VAL A 249 23.45 7.93 1.93
C VAL A 249 24.97 8.09 1.84
N GLU A 250 25.65 7.36 0.96
CA GLU A 250 27.10 7.47 0.75
C GLU A 250 27.52 8.90 0.42
N LYS A 251 26.76 9.62 -0.43
CA LYS A 251 27.02 11.03 -0.76
C LYS A 251 26.87 12.00 0.44
N LEU A 252 26.21 11.58 1.52
CA LEU A 252 26.04 12.43 2.70
C LEU A 252 27.15 12.25 3.73
N VAL A 253 27.95 11.19 3.61
CA VAL A 253 29.04 10.86 4.54
C VAL A 253 30.43 10.99 3.90
N SER A 254 30.48 11.15 2.56
CA SER A 254 31.67 11.56 1.80
C SER A 254 31.85 13.08 1.85
#